data_cb02a28ed2b3ec97ca063a02aa0fcdd7
#
_entry.id   cb02a28ed2b3ec97ca063a02aa0fcdd7
#
_cell.length_a   1.000
_cell.length_b   1.000
_cell.length_c   1.000
_cell.angle_alpha   90.00
_cell.angle_beta   90.00
_cell.angle_gamma   90.00
#
_symmetry.space_group_name_H-M   'P 1'
#
loop_
_entity.id
_entity.type
_entity.pdbx_description
1 polymer ?
#
loop_
_entity_poly.entity_id
_entity_poly.type
_entity_poly.pdbx_seq_one_letter_code
_entity_poly.pdbx_strand_id
1 'polypeptide(L)'
;MESDEELVRRTLSEGSHHFGVLIQRYADYLFGLGMRLTSGNKELAQDISQQAFMRSFTYLKSFNSQKKFKHWLTGIAVNCYKDLIQKESQYLSLNIKDEPNYTPHLEGNIDFFNLIKPLNEDEKVLFTLKYVYEYQGNEIADLLNQELGTVKSKLSRAVKKLT
;
A
#
# COMPACT_ATOMS: atom_id res chain seq x y z
N MET A 1 23.24 -12.43 -2.09
CA MET A 1 21.95 -12.01 -1.45
C MET A 1 20.83 -12.88 -2.01
N GLU A 2 20.08 -13.54 -1.17
CA GLU A 2 18.98 -14.37 -1.61
C GLU A 2 17.87 -13.53 -2.24
N SER A 3 17.25 -14.07 -3.30
CA SER A 3 16.09 -13.44 -3.91
C SER A 3 14.87 -13.55 -3.01
N ASP A 4 13.87 -12.71 -3.27
CA ASP A 4 12.60 -12.77 -2.53
C ASP A 4 11.94 -14.15 -2.67
N GLU A 5 11.94 -14.72 -3.88
CA GLU A 5 11.33 -16.01 -4.16
C GLU A 5 12.04 -17.13 -3.42
N GLU A 6 13.37 -17.06 -3.32
CA GLU A 6 14.17 -18.01 -2.54
C GLU A 6 13.81 -17.92 -1.05
N LEU A 7 13.68 -16.73 -0.52
CA LEU A 7 13.27 -16.50 0.88
C LEU A 7 11.87 -17.02 1.15
N VAL A 8 10.93 -16.83 0.21
CA VAL A 8 9.58 -17.40 0.32
C VAL A 8 9.65 -18.91 0.39
N ARG A 9 10.39 -19.53 -0.53
CA ARG A 9 10.54 -20.98 -0.58
C ARG A 9 11.11 -21.51 0.74
N ARG A 10 12.16 -20.88 1.25
CA ARG A 10 12.79 -21.28 2.51
C ARG A 10 11.90 -21.08 3.73
N THR A 11 11.11 -20.01 3.73
CA THR A 11 10.12 -19.78 4.79
C THR A 11 9.13 -20.92 4.86
N LEU A 12 8.63 -21.37 3.71
CA LEU A 12 7.63 -22.44 3.64
C LEU A 12 8.21 -23.82 3.94
N SER A 13 9.48 -24.06 3.62
CA SER A 13 10.09 -25.39 3.77
C SER A 13 10.96 -25.54 5.02
N GLU A 14 11.60 -24.47 5.51
CA GLU A 14 12.62 -24.56 6.56
C GLU A 14 12.22 -23.86 7.84
N GLY A 15 11.37 -22.82 7.79
CA GLY A 15 10.91 -22.13 8.98
C GLY A 15 10.70 -20.65 8.82
N SER A 16 9.89 -20.10 9.71
CA SER A 16 9.39 -18.73 9.66
C SER A 16 10.47 -17.66 9.81
N HIS A 17 11.64 -17.98 10.35
CA HIS A 17 12.70 -17.00 10.55
C HIS A 17 13.24 -16.41 9.24
N HIS A 18 13.10 -17.15 8.14
CA HIS A 18 13.47 -16.61 6.82
C HIS A 18 12.55 -15.48 6.37
N PHE A 19 11.31 -15.47 6.84
CA PHE A 19 10.39 -14.37 6.56
C PHE A 19 10.84 -13.06 7.22
N GLY A 20 11.55 -13.15 8.34
CA GLY A 20 12.13 -11.97 8.99
C GLY A 20 13.05 -11.17 8.07
N VAL A 21 13.77 -11.84 7.17
CA VAL A 21 14.61 -11.17 6.18
C VAL A 21 13.76 -10.36 5.19
N LEU A 22 12.63 -10.92 4.75
CA LEU A 22 11.69 -10.20 3.88
C LEU A 22 11.10 -8.98 4.59
N ILE A 23 10.75 -9.12 5.87
CA ILE A 23 10.24 -8.00 6.66
C ILE A 23 11.27 -6.87 6.69
N GLN A 24 12.52 -7.18 7.02
CA GLN A 24 13.59 -6.18 7.06
C GLN A 24 13.81 -5.52 5.70
N ARG A 25 13.73 -6.31 4.63
CA ARG A 25 13.93 -5.83 3.26
C ARG A 25 12.85 -4.84 2.82
N TYR A 26 11.61 -5.04 3.25
CA TYR A 26 10.46 -4.26 2.78
C TYR A 26 9.83 -3.34 3.82
N ALA A 27 10.36 -3.29 5.06
CA ALA A 27 9.77 -2.47 6.12
C ALA A 27 9.71 -0.99 5.74
N ASP A 28 10.82 -0.43 5.27
CA ASP A 28 10.86 0.98 4.88
C ASP A 28 9.98 1.27 3.68
N TYR A 29 9.95 0.36 2.72
CA TYR A 29 9.11 0.49 1.54
C TYR A 29 7.63 0.55 1.90
N LEU A 30 7.16 -0.39 2.72
CA LEU A 30 5.75 -0.42 3.13
C LEU A 30 5.38 0.77 4.01
N PHE A 31 6.26 1.17 4.92
CA PHE A 31 6.03 2.34 5.75
C PHE A 31 5.93 3.60 4.89
N GLY A 32 6.85 3.78 3.95
CA GLY A 32 6.83 4.92 3.03
C GLY A 32 5.57 4.96 2.17
N LEU A 33 5.14 3.80 1.66
CA LEU A 33 3.89 3.69 0.92
C LEU A 33 2.69 4.08 1.81
N GLY A 34 2.65 3.56 3.03
CA GLY A 34 1.60 3.89 3.99
C GLY A 34 1.55 5.39 4.31
N MET A 35 2.72 6.00 4.50
CA MET A 35 2.80 7.45 4.74
C MET A 35 2.23 8.25 3.58
N ARG A 36 2.54 7.86 2.35
CA ARG A 36 2.03 8.56 1.16
C ARG A 36 0.53 8.37 0.98
N LEU A 37 0.03 7.15 1.20
CA LEU A 37 -1.41 6.87 1.06
C LEU A 37 -2.25 7.55 2.14
N THR A 38 -1.69 7.73 3.34
CA THR A 38 -2.41 8.30 4.49
C THR A 38 -2.15 9.78 4.70
N SER A 39 -1.44 10.42 3.78
CA SER A 39 -1.05 11.83 3.87
C SER A 39 -0.26 12.15 5.14
N GLY A 40 0.66 11.25 5.49
CA GLY A 40 1.58 11.45 6.59
C GLY A 40 1.10 10.95 7.95
N ASN A 41 0.04 10.16 8.01
CA ASN A 41 -0.42 9.58 9.27
C ASN A 41 0.47 8.40 9.66
N LYS A 42 1.38 8.65 10.60
CA LYS A 42 2.38 7.68 11.04
C LYS A 42 1.75 6.42 11.65
N GLU A 43 0.72 6.60 12.48
CA GLU A 43 0.05 5.46 13.13
C GLU A 43 -0.62 4.55 12.11
N LEU A 44 -1.36 5.13 11.17
CA LEU A 44 -1.98 4.35 10.09
C LEU A 44 -0.93 3.69 9.20
N ALA A 45 0.17 4.39 8.90
CA ALA A 45 1.25 3.81 8.10
C ALA A 45 1.88 2.61 8.79
N GLN A 46 2.09 2.67 10.10
CA GLN A 46 2.59 1.54 10.89
C GLN A 46 1.59 0.38 10.88
N ASP A 47 0.30 0.67 11.06
CA ASP A 47 -0.74 -0.35 11.04
C ASP A 47 -0.83 -1.05 9.69
N ILE A 48 -0.76 -0.28 8.60
CA ILE A 48 -0.75 -0.84 7.24
C ILE A 48 0.43 -1.79 7.06
N SER A 49 1.62 -1.36 7.46
CA SER A 49 2.83 -2.16 7.34
C SER A 49 2.72 -3.47 8.14
N GLN A 50 2.30 -3.39 9.40
CA GLN A 50 2.15 -4.56 10.25
C GLN A 50 1.11 -5.52 9.71
N GLN A 51 -0.06 -5.01 9.31
CA GLN A 51 -1.13 -5.83 8.76
C GLN A 51 -0.72 -6.48 7.44
N ALA A 52 -0.01 -5.75 6.59
CA ALA A 52 0.46 -6.29 5.32
C ALA A 52 1.43 -7.46 5.54
N PHE A 53 2.36 -7.33 6.48
CA PHE A 53 3.28 -8.43 6.79
C PHE A 53 2.55 -9.62 7.40
N MET A 54 1.60 -9.38 8.30
CA MET A 54 0.81 -10.47 8.89
C MET A 54 0.01 -11.22 7.84
N ARG A 55 -0.67 -10.51 6.95
CA ARG A 55 -1.46 -11.13 5.87
C ARG A 55 -0.57 -11.87 4.89
N SER A 56 0.56 -11.27 4.49
CA SER A 56 1.48 -11.92 3.57
C SER A 56 2.05 -13.21 4.15
N PHE A 57 2.38 -13.22 5.43
CA PHE A 57 2.84 -14.44 6.11
C PHE A 57 1.74 -15.50 6.14
N THR A 58 0.52 -15.11 6.53
CA THR A 58 -0.62 -16.02 6.64
C THR A 58 -0.95 -16.67 5.30
N TYR A 59 -0.90 -15.90 4.21
CA TYR A 59 -1.26 -16.38 2.87
C TYR A 59 -0.06 -16.66 1.98
N LEU A 60 1.11 -16.86 2.56
CA LEU A 60 2.36 -17.03 1.80
C LEU A 60 2.29 -18.20 0.81
N LYS A 61 1.57 -19.26 1.17
CA LYS A 61 1.39 -20.43 0.28
C LYS A 61 0.66 -20.08 -1.01
N SER A 62 -0.15 -19.02 -1.02
CA SER A 62 -0.88 -18.59 -2.22
C SER A 62 -0.05 -17.72 -3.16
N PHE A 63 1.16 -17.32 -2.72
CA PHE A 63 2.01 -16.50 -3.56
C PHE A 63 2.48 -17.29 -4.78
N ASN A 64 2.29 -16.70 -5.96
CA ASN A 64 2.73 -17.29 -7.23
C ASN A 64 4.18 -16.86 -7.48
N SER A 65 5.11 -17.83 -7.45
CA SER A 65 6.54 -17.58 -7.60
C SER A 65 6.94 -17.03 -8.97
N GLN A 66 6.04 -17.07 -9.95
CA GLN A 66 6.26 -16.45 -11.27
C GLN A 66 6.02 -14.94 -11.25
N LYS A 67 5.40 -14.43 -10.18
CA LYS A 67 5.18 -13.00 -9.99
C LYS A 67 6.20 -12.44 -9.02
N LYS A 68 6.37 -11.11 -9.02
CA LYS A 68 7.30 -10.45 -8.10
C LYS A 68 6.69 -10.35 -6.71
N PHE A 69 7.41 -10.79 -5.69
CA PHE A 69 6.96 -10.70 -4.30
C PHE A 69 6.63 -9.28 -3.91
N LYS A 70 7.44 -8.30 -4.32
CA LYS A 70 7.21 -6.89 -4.04
C LYS A 70 5.85 -6.42 -4.55
N HIS A 71 5.45 -6.82 -5.76
CA HIS A 71 4.16 -6.46 -6.34
C HIS A 71 3.01 -7.10 -5.55
N TRP A 72 3.13 -8.37 -5.21
CA TRP A 72 2.14 -9.08 -4.42
C TRP A 72 1.96 -8.43 -3.06
N LEU A 73 3.07 -8.12 -2.37
CA LEU A 73 3.07 -7.45 -1.07
C LEU A 73 2.44 -6.05 -1.16
N THR A 74 2.75 -5.31 -2.21
CA THR A 74 2.17 -3.98 -2.45
C THR A 74 0.65 -4.06 -2.57
N GLY A 75 0.14 -5.03 -3.31
CA GLY A 75 -1.30 -5.26 -3.43
C GLY A 75 -1.95 -5.55 -2.09
N ILE A 76 -1.31 -6.37 -1.25
CA ILE A 76 -1.78 -6.65 0.10
C ILE A 76 -1.80 -5.37 0.94
N ALA A 77 -0.75 -4.56 0.86
CA ALA A 77 -0.68 -3.30 1.61
C ALA A 77 -1.77 -2.32 1.20
N VAL A 78 -2.07 -2.21 -0.10
CA VAL A 78 -3.17 -1.37 -0.59
C VAL A 78 -4.52 -1.86 -0.04
N ASN A 79 -4.74 -3.16 -0.01
CA ASN A 79 -5.96 -3.72 0.57
C ASN A 79 -6.06 -3.43 2.06
N CYS A 80 -4.95 -3.50 2.79
CA CYS A 80 -4.90 -3.10 4.20
C CYS A 80 -5.26 -1.63 4.38
N TYR A 81 -4.72 -0.76 3.53
CA TYR A 81 -5.06 0.66 3.53
C TYR A 81 -6.55 0.88 3.35
N LYS A 82 -7.15 0.25 2.34
CA LYS A 82 -8.58 0.39 2.05
C LYS A 82 -9.44 -0.09 3.22
N ASP A 83 -9.07 -1.22 3.83
CA ASP A 83 -9.79 -1.76 4.99
C ASP A 83 -9.72 -0.82 6.19
N LEU A 84 -8.54 -0.26 6.47
CA LEU A 84 -8.34 0.63 7.60
C LEU A 84 -9.08 1.96 7.40
N ILE A 85 -9.09 2.50 6.19
CA ILE A 85 -9.82 3.72 5.86
C ILE A 85 -11.33 3.49 6.02
N GLN A 86 -11.84 2.35 5.58
CA GLN A 86 -13.24 2.02 5.74
C GLN A 86 -13.64 1.91 7.20
N LYS A 87 -12.83 1.27 8.04
CA LYS A 87 -13.06 1.16 9.48
C LYS A 87 -13.05 2.53 10.15
N GLU A 88 -12.10 3.38 9.79
CA GLU A 88 -12.00 4.73 10.33
C GLU A 88 -13.23 5.56 9.97
N SER A 89 -13.68 5.46 8.72
CA SER A 89 -14.90 6.13 8.24
C SER A 89 -16.13 5.66 9.02
N GLN A 90 -16.27 4.37 9.28
CA GLN A 90 -17.35 3.83 10.09
C GLN A 90 -17.29 4.32 11.53
N TYR A 91 -16.08 4.37 12.11
CA TYR A 91 -15.88 4.88 13.46
C TYR A 91 -16.29 6.36 13.57
N LEU A 92 -15.86 7.18 12.60
CA LEU A 92 -16.21 8.61 12.57
C LEU A 92 -17.71 8.82 12.37
N SER A 93 -18.39 7.98 11.62
CA SER A 93 -19.85 8.10 11.45
C SER A 93 -20.63 7.76 12.71
N LEU A 94 -20.06 6.90 13.57
CA LEU A 94 -20.67 6.52 14.85
C LEU A 94 -20.31 7.48 15.97
N ASN A 95 -19.17 8.15 15.90
CA ASN A 95 -18.65 9.07 16.92
C ASN A 95 -18.40 10.45 16.30
N ILE A 96 -19.44 11.20 16.08
CA ILE A 96 -19.45 12.48 15.37
C ILE A 96 -18.55 13.56 16.01
N LYS A 97 -17.98 13.31 17.19
CA LYS A 97 -17.29 14.34 17.98
C LYS A 97 -15.77 14.30 17.96
N ASP A 98 -15.17 13.24 17.43
CA ASP A 98 -13.73 13.12 17.40
C ASP A 98 -13.24 13.26 15.97
N GLU A 99 -12.96 14.50 15.57
CA GLU A 99 -12.08 14.68 14.41
C GLU A 99 -10.75 14.01 14.77
N PRO A 100 -10.24 13.15 13.89
CA PRO A 100 -8.92 12.60 14.14
C PRO A 100 -7.94 13.76 14.26
N ASN A 101 -7.21 13.82 15.37
CA ASN A 101 -6.12 14.76 15.53
C ASN A 101 -5.01 14.38 14.54
N TYR A 102 -5.22 14.83 13.33
CA TYR A 102 -4.31 14.63 12.24
C TYR A 102 -3.28 15.74 12.32
N THR A 103 -2.17 15.48 13.00
CA THR A 103 -0.96 16.25 12.76
C THR A 103 -0.13 15.44 11.79
N PRO A 104 -0.17 15.77 10.49
CA PRO A 104 0.74 15.13 9.56
C PRO A 104 2.15 15.45 10.01
N HIS A 105 2.95 14.41 10.26
CA HIS A 105 4.38 14.58 10.43
C HIS A 105 4.94 14.94 9.06
N LEU A 106 5.12 16.22 8.84
CA LEU A 106 5.41 16.82 7.56
C LEU A 106 6.89 16.84 7.23
N GLU A 107 7.63 15.79 7.57
CA GLU A 107 9.01 15.71 7.13
C GLU A 107 9.06 15.31 5.67
N GLY A 108 9.31 16.29 4.81
CA GLY A 108 9.81 16.07 3.45
C GLY A 108 8.81 15.85 2.33
N ASN A 109 7.49 15.71 2.58
CA ASN A 109 6.52 15.41 1.53
C ASN A 109 5.25 16.27 1.56
N ILE A 110 5.36 17.48 2.13
CA ILE A 110 4.21 18.41 2.24
C ILE A 110 3.62 18.71 0.87
N ASP A 111 4.48 18.96 -0.11
CA ASP A 111 4.06 19.31 -1.45
C ASP A 111 3.32 18.16 -2.14
N PHE A 112 3.78 16.92 -1.92
CA PHE A 112 3.10 15.75 -2.45
C PHE A 112 1.73 15.57 -1.81
N PHE A 113 1.63 15.68 -0.49
CA PHE A 113 0.36 15.53 0.21
C PHE A 113 -0.65 16.59 -0.22
N ASN A 114 -0.20 17.82 -0.40
CA ASN A 114 -1.04 18.90 -0.91
C ASN A 114 -1.46 18.67 -2.36
N LEU A 115 -0.55 18.15 -3.19
CA LEU A 115 -0.83 17.84 -4.58
C LEU A 115 -1.97 16.85 -4.73
N ILE A 116 -1.96 15.77 -3.96
CA ILE A 116 -2.94 14.68 -4.10
C ILE A 116 -4.21 14.89 -3.28
N LYS A 117 -4.30 15.97 -2.51
CA LYS A 117 -5.44 16.25 -1.63
C LYS A 117 -6.81 16.21 -2.36
N PRO A 118 -6.94 16.70 -3.62
CA PRO A 118 -8.22 16.61 -4.33
C PRO A 118 -8.63 15.20 -4.73
N LEU A 119 -7.74 14.22 -4.66
CA LEU A 119 -8.00 12.85 -5.12
C LEU A 119 -8.75 12.05 -4.06
N ASN A 120 -9.66 11.17 -4.51
CA ASN A 120 -10.26 10.17 -3.60
C ASN A 120 -9.25 9.04 -3.30
N GLU A 121 -9.65 8.08 -2.44
CA GLU A 121 -8.76 7.01 -2.00
C GLU A 121 -8.23 6.18 -3.17
N ASP A 122 -9.10 5.76 -4.10
CA ASP A 122 -8.70 4.98 -5.27
C ASP A 122 -7.73 5.76 -6.16
N GLU A 123 -8.03 7.02 -6.39
CA GLU A 123 -7.20 7.89 -7.22
C GLU A 123 -5.83 8.13 -6.58
N LYS A 124 -5.77 8.31 -5.26
CA LYS A 124 -4.51 8.44 -4.53
C LYS A 124 -3.63 7.20 -4.69
N VAL A 125 -4.23 6.03 -4.54
CA VAL A 125 -3.52 4.76 -4.71
C VAL A 125 -2.93 4.67 -6.12
N LEU A 126 -3.75 4.86 -7.14
CA LEU A 126 -3.33 4.71 -8.53
C LEU A 126 -2.27 5.74 -8.90
N PHE A 127 -2.47 7.00 -8.52
CA PHE A 127 -1.53 8.07 -8.80
C PHE A 127 -0.18 7.81 -8.11
N THR A 128 -0.21 7.41 -6.84
CA THR A 128 1.00 7.12 -6.07
C THR A 128 1.78 5.97 -6.69
N LEU A 129 1.10 4.88 -7.02
CA LEU A 129 1.76 3.72 -7.63
C LEU A 129 2.36 4.06 -9.00
N LYS A 130 1.66 4.84 -9.79
CA LYS A 130 2.11 5.18 -11.15
C LYS A 130 3.27 6.18 -11.13
N TYR A 131 3.14 7.26 -10.39
CA TYR A 131 4.04 8.42 -10.53
C TYR A 131 5.11 8.48 -9.45
N VAL A 132 4.91 7.89 -8.28
CA VAL A 132 5.94 7.82 -7.25
C VAL A 132 6.74 6.53 -7.36
N TYR A 133 6.06 5.40 -7.48
CA TYR A 133 6.69 4.08 -7.50
C TYR A 133 6.93 3.55 -8.90
N GLU A 134 6.50 4.28 -9.92
CA GLU A 134 6.78 3.98 -11.33
C GLU A 134 6.26 2.63 -11.81
N TYR A 135 5.20 2.13 -11.18
CA TYR A 135 4.51 0.95 -11.69
C TYR A 135 3.81 1.28 -13.01
N GLN A 136 3.84 0.34 -13.93
CA GLN A 136 3.10 0.48 -15.19
C GLN A 136 1.63 0.13 -14.99
N GLY A 137 0.77 0.63 -15.88
CA GLY A 137 -0.67 0.42 -15.77
C GLY A 137 -1.07 -1.04 -15.69
N ASN A 138 -0.43 -1.90 -16.48
CA ASN A 138 -0.68 -3.35 -16.47
C ASN A 138 -0.23 -3.99 -15.13
N GLU A 139 0.86 -3.51 -14.56
CA GLU A 139 1.33 -3.99 -13.24
C GLU A 139 0.35 -3.59 -12.15
N ILE A 140 -0.14 -2.34 -12.17
CA ILE A 140 -1.14 -1.85 -11.23
C ILE A 140 -2.43 -2.65 -11.33
N ALA A 141 -2.90 -2.89 -12.57
CA ALA A 141 -4.10 -3.68 -12.82
C ALA A 141 -3.97 -5.08 -12.22
N ASP A 142 -2.81 -5.72 -12.39
CA ASP A 142 -2.56 -7.05 -11.86
C ASP A 142 -2.51 -7.05 -10.33
N LEU A 143 -1.72 -6.15 -9.73
CA LEU A 143 -1.54 -6.16 -8.27
C LEU A 143 -2.81 -5.73 -7.51
N LEU A 144 -3.67 -4.91 -8.13
CA LEU A 144 -4.94 -4.48 -7.52
C LEU A 144 -6.13 -5.34 -7.97
N ASN A 145 -5.89 -6.32 -8.83
CA ASN A 145 -6.94 -7.18 -9.40
C ASN A 145 -8.06 -6.36 -10.06
N GLN A 146 -7.67 -5.41 -10.90
CA GLN A 146 -8.59 -4.53 -11.64
C GLN A 146 -8.34 -4.66 -13.13
N GLU A 147 -9.35 -4.29 -13.93
CA GLU A 147 -9.21 -4.23 -15.37
C GLU A 147 -8.28 -3.08 -15.77
N LEU A 148 -7.44 -3.29 -16.79
CA LEU A 148 -6.51 -2.26 -17.26
C LEU A 148 -7.25 -1.00 -17.72
N GLY A 149 -8.38 -1.15 -18.40
CA GLY A 149 -9.20 -0.01 -18.84
C GLY A 149 -9.70 0.82 -17.66
N THR A 150 -10.09 0.16 -16.57
CA THR A 150 -10.51 0.83 -15.34
C THR A 150 -9.37 1.62 -14.71
N VAL A 151 -8.18 1.02 -14.65
CA VAL A 151 -6.99 1.70 -14.13
C VAL A 151 -6.67 2.95 -14.95
N LYS A 152 -6.67 2.82 -16.27
CA LYS A 152 -6.39 3.94 -17.19
C LYS A 152 -7.43 5.06 -17.04
N SER A 153 -8.71 4.73 -16.96
CA SER A 153 -9.79 5.70 -16.78
C SER A 153 -9.64 6.47 -15.47
N LYS A 154 -9.38 5.76 -14.39
CA LYS A 154 -9.23 6.37 -13.05
C LYS A 154 -7.99 7.26 -13.00
N LEU A 155 -6.87 6.83 -13.60
CA LEU A 155 -5.66 7.64 -13.68
C LEU A 155 -5.89 8.92 -14.48
N SER A 156 -6.59 8.82 -15.61
CA SER A 156 -6.93 9.99 -16.42
C SER A 156 -7.77 10.99 -15.63
N ARG A 157 -8.76 10.50 -14.88
CA ARG A 157 -9.57 11.38 -14.02
C ARG A 157 -8.75 12.02 -12.91
N ALA A 158 -7.85 11.25 -12.28
CA ALA A 158 -6.96 11.77 -11.25
C ALA A 158 -6.09 12.91 -11.79
N VAL A 159 -5.45 12.71 -12.93
CA VAL A 159 -4.60 13.73 -13.55
C VAL A 159 -5.40 14.99 -13.87
N LYS A 160 -6.63 14.85 -14.38
CA LYS A 160 -7.50 16.01 -14.66
C LYS A 160 -7.81 16.82 -13.40
N LYS A 161 -8.00 16.17 -12.25
CA LYS A 161 -8.25 16.88 -10.99
C LYS A 161 -7.05 17.71 -10.53
N LEU A 162 -5.85 17.38 -11.01
CA LEU A 162 -4.61 18.03 -10.60
C LEU A 162 -4.17 19.15 -11.55
N THR A 163 -4.85 19.33 -12.66
CA THR A 163 -4.51 20.35 -13.67
C THR A 163 -5.42 21.57 -13.63
#